data_bd3dae9e5f506011ca11b3c611941f3d
#
_entry.id   bd3dae9e5f506011ca11b3c611941f3d
#
_cell.length_a   1.000
_cell.length_b   1.000
_cell.length_c   1.000
_cell.angle_alpha   90.00
_cell.angle_beta   90.00
_cell.angle_gamma   90.00
#
_symmetry.space_group_name_H-M   'P 1'
#
loop_
_entity.id
_entity.type
_entity.pdbx_description
1 polymer ?
#
loop_
_entity_poly.entity_id
_entity_poly.type
_entity_poly.pdbx_seq_one_letter_code
_entity_poly.pdbx_strand_id
1 'polypeptide(L)'
;LDIVNEGILTSNGKTYELLTDKDTVTVSYRVRTLDKAGISASDFRAYIDLADIYEPTGAVPVKIEVKNNKRLLDTPVAKPGVIRVKTEDLQRKSFEIRAKVIGEAAEGYDRGTPSVSPNYINVSGPMSVVGQISAVGIVINVDGADSNLSDSAPVVCFDANENEIPTDERITFSRSSVDYTMPILKRKSLVLNFEPEGRVADGYRYTGIESSR
;
A
#
# COMPACT_ATOMS: atom_id res chain seq x y z
N LEU A 1 -17.13 10.88 15.86
CA LEU A 1 -18.06 11.01 14.74
C LEU A 1 -18.11 9.69 14.00
N ASP A 2 -19.31 9.10 13.88
CA ASP A 2 -19.48 7.83 13.14
C ASP A 2 -19.81 8.11 11.67
N ILE A 3 -19.43 7.18 10.80
CA ILE A 3 -19.79 7.19 9.38
C ILE A 3 -20.72 6.01 9.13
N VAL A 4 -21.81 6.24 8.42
CA VAL A 4 -22.76 5.18 8.06
C VAL A 4 -22.97 5.16 6.54
N ASN A 5 -23.42 3.99 6.05
CA ASN A 5 -23.70 3.76 4.62
C ASN A 5 -22.50 3.92 3.68
N GLU A 6 -21.27 3.65 4.15
CA GLU A 6 -20.06 3.65 3.32
C GLU A 6 -20.17 2.74 2.09
N GLY A 7 -20.87 1.61 2.22
CA GLY A 7 -21.10 0.66 1.14
C GLY A 7 -21.81 1.23 -0.08
N ILE A 8 -22.55 2.34 0.06
CA ILE A 8 -23.25 2.98 -1.07
C ILE A 8 -22.21 3.54 -2.07
N LEU A 9 -21.19 4.22 -1.58
CA LEU A 9 -20.15 4.77 -2.45
C LEU A 9 -19.33 3.65 -3.11
N THR A 10 -18.93 2.65 -2.35
CA THR A 10 -18.16 1.51 -2.87
C THR A 10 -18.95 0.72 -3.92
N SER A 11 -20.26 0.53 -3.72
CA SER A 11 -21.14 -0.14 -4.70
C SER A 11 -21.30 0.66 -5.99
N ASN A 12 -21.17 1.99 -5.91
CA ASN A 12 -21.17 2.89 -7.06
C ASN A 12 -19.77 3.08 -7.67
N GLY A 13 -18.78 2.28 -7.26
CA GLY A 13 -17.41 2.39 -7.76
C GLY A 13 -16.70 3.66 -7.32
N LYS A 14 -17.10 4.24 -6.18
CA LYS A 14 -16.48 5.44 -5.61
C LYS A 14 -15.83 5.15 -4.26
N THR A 15 -14.84 5.94 -3.93
CA THR A 15 -14.22 6.03 -2.61
C THR A 15 -14.35 7.46 -2.10
N TYR A 16 -14.06 7.69 -0.82
CA TYR A 16 -14.22 9.01 -0.21
C TYR A 16 -13.07 9.35 0.73
N GLU A 17 -12.92 10.65 0.95
CA GLU A 17 -11.98 11.22 1.91
C GLU A 17 -12.69 12.33 2.70
N LEU A 18 -12.62 12.29 4.03
CA LEU A 18 -13.15 13.35 4.88
C LEU A 18 -12.24 14.57 4.81
N LEU A 19 -12.79 15.71 4.43
CA LEU A 19 -12.07 16.99 4.43
C LEU A 19 -12.21 17.67 5.81
N THR A 20 -11.76 16.98 6.87
CA THR A 20 -11.78 17.50 8.24
C THR A 20 -10.60 16.94 9.03
N ASP A 21 -9.94 17.80 9.79
CA ASP A 21 -8.84 17.41 10.67
C ASP A 21 -9.32 16.93 12.04
N LYS A 22 -10.65 16.85 12.26
CA LYS A 22 -11.24 16.53 13.56
C LYS A 22 -12.22 15.37 13.48
N ASP A 23 -11.96 14.33 14.24
CA ASP A 23 -12.85 13.17 14.42
C ASP A 23 -14.00 13.44 15.40
N THR A 24 -14.08 14.65 15.93
CA THR A 24 -15.03 15.04 16.97
C THR A 24 -15.85 16.25 16.56
N VAL A 25 -17.10 16.25 16.99
CA VAL A 25 -18.02 17.39 16.85
C VAL A 25 -18.51 17.84 18.22
N THR A 26 -18.75 19.13 18.37
CA THR A 26 -19.37 19.67 19.59
C THR A 26 -20.87 19.60 19.45
N VAL A 27 -21.54 18.99 20.45
CA VAL A 27 -23.00 18.92 20.51
C VAL A 27 -23.52 19.98 21.47
N SER A 28 -24.40 20.86 20.97
CA SER A 28 -25.09 21.88 21.76
C SER A 28 -26.55 21.46 21.98
N TYR A 29 -27.02 21.48 23.22
CA TYR A 29 -28.39 21.09 23.58
C TYR A 29 -28.92 21.94 24.75
N ARG A 30 -30.25 21.95 24.91
CA ARG A 30 -30.90 22.57 26.06
C ARG A 30 -31.58 21.52 26.91
N VAL A 31 -31.48 21.69 28.21
CA VAL A 31 -32.05 20.78 29.21
C VAL A 31 -32.51 21.58 30.45
N ARG A 32 -33.43 21.02 31.19
CA ARG A 32 -33.81 21.60 32.49
C ARG A 32 -32.62 21.53 33.45
N THR A 33 -32.47 22.56 34.31
CA THR A 33 -31.36 22.66 35.26
C THR A 33 -31.21 21.42 36.13
N LEU A 34 -32.35 20.84 36.55
CA LEU A 34 -32.38 19.65 37.41
C LEU A 34 -31.88 18.37 36.69
N ASP A 35 -32.01 18.32 35.35
CA ASP A 35 -31.65 17.15 34.58
C ASP A 35 -30.20 17.25 34.02
N LYS A 36 -29.55 18.39 34.17
CA LYS A 36 -28.22 18.68 33.62
C LYS A 36 -27.16 17.67 34.09
N ALA A 37 -27.17 17.31 35.34
CA ALA A 37 -26.17 16.39 35.93
C ALA A 37 -26.32 14.95 35.41
N GLY A 38 -27.47 14.60 34.83
CA GLY A 38 -27.76 13.28 34.27
C GLY A 38 -27.44 13.14 32.79
N ILE A 39 -26.84 14.14 32.13
CA ILE A 39 -26.49 14.11 30.70
C ILE A 39 -24.99 14.13 30.51
N SER A 40 -24.50 13.19 29.75
CA SER A 40 -23.08 13.01 29.42
C SER A 40 -22.89 12.90 27.89
N ALA A 41 -21.64 12.95 27.43
CA ALA A 41 -21.31 12.80 26.01
C ALA A 41 -21.78 11.45 25.44
N SER A 42 -21.80 10.39 26.24
CA SER A 42 -22.24 9.05 25.85
C SER A 42 -23.73 8.94 25.54
N ASP A 43 -24.53 9.94 25.96
CA ASP A 43 -25.95 10.02 25.65
C ASP A 43 -26.24 10.51 24.22
N PHE A 44 -25.20 10.94 23.51
CA PHE A 44 -25.28 11.40 22.13
C PHE A 44 -24.46 10.51 21.19
N ARG A 45 -25.00 10.32 20.01
CA ARG A 45 -24.27 9.75 18.87
C ARG A 45 -24.28 10.77 17.75
N ALA A 46 -23.10 11.23 17.36
CA ALA A 46 -22.94 12.08 16.18
C ALA A 46 -22.50 11.22 15.00
N TYR A 47 -23.16 11.33 13.88
CA TYR A 47 -22.83 10.59 12.68
C TYR A 47 -23.11 11.38 11.42
N ILE A 48 -22.43 11.01 10.34
CA ILE A 48 -22.75 11.41 8.97
C ILE A 48 -23.23 10.19 8.19
N ASP A 49 -24.16 10.40 7.29
CA ASP A 49 -24.70 9.38 6.41
C ASP A 49 -24.26 9.69 4.97
N LEU A 50 -23.44 8.83 4.39
CA LEU A 50 -22.92 9.04 3.03
C LEU A 50 -24.01 8.92 1.96
N ALA A 51 -25.20 8.40 2.31
CA ALA A 51 -26.37 8.47 1.43
C ALA A 51 -26.90 9.91 1.24
N ASP A 52 -26.62 10.80 2.21
CA ASP A 52 -27.09 12.20 2.18
C ASP A 52 -26.05 13.16 1.57
N ILE A 53 -25.01 12.64 0.93
CA ILE A 53 -23.99 13.49 0.30
C ILE A 53 -24.60 14.38 -0.78
N TYR A 54 -24.38 15.68 -0.67
CA TYR A 54 -24.70 16.61 -1.72
C TYR A 54 -23.54 16.70 -2.72
N GLU A 55 -23.61 15.88 -3.77
CA GLU A 55 -22.51 15.66 -4.73
C GLU A 55 -21.83 16.94 -5.26
N PRO A 56 -22.54 18.04 -5.59
CA PRO A 56 -21.89 19.24 -6.11
C PRO A 56 -20.85 19.87 -5.18
N THR A 57 -21.00 19.69 -3.86
CA THR A 57 -20.09 20.31 -2.87
C THR A 57 -19.43 19.31 -1.93
N GLY A 58 -19.84 18.04 -1.99
CA GLY A 58 -19.41 17.01 -1.03
C GLY A 58 -19.92 17.25 0.39
N ALA A 59 -20.94 18.09 0.57
CA ALA A 59 -21.47 18.42 1.90
C ALA A 59 -22.36 17.29 2.43
N VAL A 60 -22.10 16.85 3.67
CA VAL A 60 -22.89 15.85 4.39
C VAL A 60 -23.33 16.42 5.73
N PRO A 61 -24.62 16.44 6.06
CA PRO A 61 -25.10 16.95 7.34
C PRO A 61 -24.70 16.02 8.48
N VAL A 62 -24.28 16.63 9.59
CA VAL A 62 -24.03 15.88 10.83
C VAL A 62 -25.35 15.69 11.56
N LYS A 63 -25.72 14.43 11.77
CA LYS A 63 -26.93 14.03 12.50
C LYS A 63 -26.57 13.68 13.94
N ILE A 64 -27.44 14.05 14.88
CA ILE A 64 -27.31 13.71 16.30
C ILE A 64 -28.46 12.80 16.70
N GLU A 65 -28.10 11.64 17.20
CA GLU A 65 -29.04 10.71 17.84
C GLU A 65 -28.89 10.81 19.36
N VAL A 66 -30.03 10.97 20.04
CA VAL A 66 -30.06 11.00 21.52
C VAL A 66 -30.34 9.60 22.03
N LYS A 67 -29.40 9.05 22.80
CA LYS A 67 -29.51 7.73 23.42
C LYS A 67 -30.14 7.81 24.81
N ASN A 68 -30.43 6.64 25.39
CA ASN A 68 -30.83 6.51 26.80
C ASN A 68 -32.09 7.30 27.18
N ASN A 69 -33.01 7.56 26.23
CA ASN A 69 -34.27 8.26 26.47
C ASN A 69 -34.13 9.60 27.22
N LYS A 70 -33.03 10.32 27.03
CA LYS A 70 -32.81 11.62 27.66
C LYS A 70 -33.80 12.65 27.13
N ARG A 71 -34.41 13.40 28.05
CA ARG A 71 -35.37 14.46 27.72
C ARG A 71 -34.63 15.78 27.56
N LEU A 72 -34.57 16.25 26.33
CA LEU A 72 -34.05 17.56 25.97
C LEU A 72 -35.22 18.52 25.74
N LEU A 73 -34.95 19.82 25.88
CA LEU A 73 -35.94 20.87 25.58
C LEU A 73 -36.03 21.16 24.07
N ASP A 74 -34.88 20.98 23.38
CA ASP A 74 -34.74 21.21 21.96
C ASP A 74 -34.02 20.06 21.27
N THR A 75 -34.08 20.02 19.93
CA THR A 75 -33.23 19.15 19.14
C THR A 75 -31.76 19.57 19.27
N PRO A 76 -30.86 18.65 19.61
CA PRO A 76 -29.43 18.96 19.73
C PRO A 76 -28.83 19.35 18.36
N VAL A 77 -27.86 20.26 18.40
CA VAL A 77 -27.22 20.78 17.18
C VAL A 77 -25.73 20.47 17.23
N ALA A 78 -25.20 19.96 16.13
CA ALA A 78 -23.77 19.71 15.96
C ALA A 78 -23.02 20.98 15.48
N LYS A 79 -21.78 21.13 15.91
CA LYS A 79 -20.81 22.10 15.37
C LYS A 79 -19.47 21.40 15.06
N PRO A 80 -19.05 21.34 13.79
CA PRO A 80 -19.79 21.80 12.60
C PRO A 80 -21.05 21.00 12.34
N GLY A 81 -22.08 21.64 11.77
CA GLY A 81 -23.33 20.98 11.38
C GLY A 81 -23.25 20.25 10.04
N VAL A 82 -22.18 20.47 9.30
CA VAL A 82 -21.91 19.87 7.98
C VAL A 82 -20.44 19.51 7.90
N ILE A 83 -20.14 18.33 7.40
CA ILE A 83 -18.78 17.86 7.06
C ILE A 83 -18.69 17.80 5.54
N ARG A 84 -17.52 18.11 5.00
CA ARG A 84 -17.26 17.94 3.58
C ARG A 84 -16.51 16.66 3.33
N VAL A 85 -16.95 15.97 2.29
CA VAL A 85 -16.39 14.71 1.82
C VAL A 85 -15.97 14.90 0.36
N LYS A 86 -14.75 14.54 0.04
CA LYS A 86 -14.28 14.45 -1.34
C LYS A 86 -14.50 13.02 -1.82
N THR A 87 -15.18 12.86 -2.93
CA THR A 87 -15.38 11.55 -3.58
C THR A 87 -14.48 11.44 -4.81
N GLU A 88 -13.95 10.25 -5.04
CA GLU A 88 -13.18 9.91 -6.23
C GLU A 88 -13.63 8.55 -6.77
N ASP A 89 -13.37 8.31 -8.06
CA ASP A 89 -13.61 6.99 -8.64
C ASP A 89 -12.65 5.96 -8.04
N LEU A 90 -13.20 4.80 -7.71
CA LEU A 90 -12.43 3.65 -7.24
C LEU A 90 -11.78 2.97 -8.43
N GLN A 91 -10.45 3.05 -8.51
CA GLN A 91 -9.67 2.34 -9.52
C GLN A 91 -9.19 1.00 -8.97
N ARG A 92 -9.26 -0.03 -9.84
CA ARG A 92 -8.66 -1.34 -9.59
C ARG A 92 -7.67 -1.66 -10.69
N LYS A 93 -6.46 -2.06 -10.31
CA LYS A 93 -5.38 -2.39 -11.23
C LYS A 93 -4.68 -3.68 -10.78
N SER A 94 -4.34 -4.53 -11.73
CA SER A 94 -3.50 -5.71 -11.48
C SER A 94 -2.07 -5.40 -11.89
N PHE A 95 -1.12 -5.72 -11.02
CA PHE A 95 0.31 -5.52 -11.27
C PHE A 95 1.05 -6.84 -11.18
N GLU A 96 2.03 -7.02 -12.04
CA GLU A 96 3.06 -8.04 -11.85
C GLU A 96 4.00 -7.60 -10.74
N ILE A 97 4.31 -8.52 -9.83
CA ILE A 97 5.16 -8.24 -8.67
C ILE A 97 6.62 -8.30 -9.09
N ARG A 98 7.35 -7.22 -8.85
CA ARG A 98 8.79 -7.12 -9.10
C ARG A 98 9.57 -7.31 -7.80
N ALA A 99 10.65 -8.10 -7.85
CA ALA A 99 11.58 -8.19 -6.74
C ALA A 99 12.72 -7.19 -6.94
N LYS A 100 12.83 -6.20 -6.04
CA LYS A 100 13.97 -5.29 -5.96
C LYS A 100 14.97 -5.87 -4.98
N VAL A 101 16.15 -6.30 -5.50
CA VAL A 101 17.19 -6.90 -4.67
C VAL A 101 18.18 -5.80 -4.28
N ILE A 102 18.46 -5.67 -2.98
CA ILE A 102 19.41 -4.74 -2.39
C ILE A 102 20.47 -5.50 -1.59
N GLY A 103 21.63 -4.86 -1.39
CA GLY A 103 22.77 -5.47 -0.70
C GLY A 103 23.60 -6.38 -1.60
N GLU A 104 24.66 -6.96 -1.03
CA GLU A 104 25.60 -7.87 -1.70
C GLU A 104 25.69 -9.18 -0.92
N ALA A 105 25.74 -10.31 -1.64
CA ALA A 105 25.94 -11.61 -1.03
C ALA A 105 27.33 -11.68 -0.36
N ALA A 106 27.51 -12.64 0.55
CA ALA A 106 28.81 -12.88 1.22
C ALA A 106 29.95 -13.11 0.23
N GLU A 107 31.15 -12.86 0.66
CA GLU A 107 32.36 -13.10 -0.15
C GLU A 107 32.39 -14.54 -0.68
N GLY A 108 32.61 -14.70 -1.97
CA GLY A 108 32.59 -16.00 -2.64
C GLY A 108 31.19 -16.51 -3.05
N TYR A 109 30.20 -15.69 -2.93
CA TYR A 109 28.83 -15.99 -3.35
C TYR A 109 28.28 -14.94 -4.33
N ASP A 110 27.28 -15.33 -5.10
CA ASP A 110 26.52 -14.48 -6.03
C ASP A 110 25.02 -14.68 -5.84
N ARG A 111 24.27 -13.63 -6.13
CA ARG A 111 22.80 -13.70 -6.15
C ARG A 111 22.30 -14.32 -7.46
N GLY A 112 21.35 -15.24 -7.36
CA GLY A 112 20.61 -15.77 -8.50
C GLY A 112 19.41 -14.91 -8.86
N THR A 113 18.47 -15.49 -9.60
CA THR A 113 17.21 -14.82 -9.95
C THR A 113 16.17 -15.11 -8.88
N PRO A 114 15.57 -14.09 -8.26
CA PRO A 114 14.49 -14.28 -7.28
C PRO A 114 13.22 -14.82 -7.94
N SER A 115 12.46 -15.61 -7.20
CA SER A 115 11.09 -16.01 -7.55
C SER A 115 10.13 -15.50 -6.49
N VAL A 116 8.94 -15.10 -6.90
CA VAL A 116 7.89 -14.57 -6.03
C VAL A 116 6.59 -15.33 -6.24
N SER A 117 5.81 -15.52 -5.19
CA SER A 117 4.52 -16.21 -5.23
C SER A 117 3.51 -15.56 -4.29
N PRO A 118 2.35 -15.11 -4.80
CA PRO A 118 1.96 -15.03 -6.22
C PRO A 118 2.79 -14.02 -6.99
N ASN A 119 2.79 -14.10 -8.32
CA ASN A 119 3.49 -13.17 -9.20
C ASN A 119 2.64 -11.96 -9.64
N TYR A 120 1.34 -11.93 -9.28
CA TYR A 120 0.42 -10.82 -9.52
C TYR A 120 -0.31 -10.41 -8.26
N ILE A 121 -0.62 -9.13 -8.17
CA ILE A 121 -1.39 -8.55 -7.07
C ILE A 121 -2.40 -7.53 -7.61
N ASN A 122 -3.59 -7.52 -7.00
CA ASN A 122 -4.60 -6.49 -7.30
C ASN A 122 -4.48 -5.36 -6.28
N VAL A 123 -4.49 -4.16 -6.80
CA VAL A 123 -4.49 -2.90 -6.02
C VAL A 123 -5.78 -2.17 -6.31
N SER A 124 -6.47 -1.71 -5.28
CA SER A 124 -7.65 -0.87 -5.41
C SER A 124 -7.56 0.33 -4.48
N GLY A 125 -8.08 1.46 -4.92
CA GLY A 125 -8.05 2.72 -4.17
C GLY A 125 -8.50 3.90 -5.02
N PRO A 126 -8.37 5.13 -4.50
CA PRO A 126 -8.69 6.34 -5.24
C PRO A 126 -7.92 6.42 -6.56
N MET A 127 -8.59 6.83 -7.62
CA MET A 127 -7.97 6.96 -8.94
C MET A 127 -6.73 7.85 -8.93
N SER A 128 -6.75 8.93 -8.12
CA SER A 128 -5.61 9.84 -7.97
C SER A 128 -4.38 9.17 -7.36
N VAL A 129 -4.55 8.18 -6.51
CA VAL A 129 -3.46 7.47 -5.83
C VAL A 129 -3.00 6.26 -6.66
N VAL A 130 -3.95 5.40 -7.07
CA VAL A 130 -3.64 4.20 -7.88
C VAL A 130 -3.04 4.59 -9.24
N GLY A 131 -3.43 5.77 -9.78
CA GLY A 131 -2.87 6.31 -11.01
C GLY A 131 -1.37 6.64 -10.95
N GLN A 132 -0.83 6.93 -9.77
CA GLN A 132 0.59 7.24 -9.57
C GLN A 132 1.47 5.98 -9.47
N ILE A 133 0.84 4.82 -9.23
CA ILE A 133 1.56 3.55 -9.10
C ILE A 133 1.98 3.07 -10.49
N SER A 134 3.27 3.03 -10.75
CA SER A 134 3.87 2.49 -11.97
C SER A 134 4.20 1.00 -11.84
N ALA A 135 4.68 0.58 -10.68
CA ALA A 135 5.03 -0.80 -10.39
C ALA A 135 4.72 -1.17 -8.94
N VAL A 136 4.53 -2.45 -8.72
CA VAL A 136 4.36 -3.03 -7.37
C VAL A 136 5.40 -4.12 -7.20
N GLY A 137 5.98 -4.23 -6.02
CA GLY A 137 7.02 -5.21 -5.78
C GLY A 137 7.27 -5.49 -4.32
N ILE A 138 8.36 -6.22 -4.08
CA ILE A 138 8.94 -6.48 -2.77
C ILE A 138 10.40 -6.09 -2.79
N VAL A 139 10.96 -5.78 -1.62
CA VAL A 139 12.40 -5.51 -1.46
C VAL A 139 13.02 -6.70 -0.75
N ILE A 140 14.04 -7.29 -1.37
CA ILE A 140 14.82 -8.42 -0.84
C ILE A 140 16.20 -7.93 -0.50
N ASN A 141 16.57 -7.98 0.78
CA ASN A 141 17.92 -7.67 1.21
C ASN A 141 18.76 -8.95 1.25
N VAL A 142 19.84 -8.98 0.47
CA VAL A 142 20.79 -10.13 0.40
C VAL A 142 22.14 -9.83 1.05
N ASP A 143 22.22 -8.74 1.83
CA ASP A 143 23.49 -8.31 2.42
C ASP A 143 24.09 -9.40 3.32
N GLY A 144 25.32 -9.82 2.99
CA GLY A 144 26.02 -10.87 3.70
C GLY A 144 25.44 -12.28 3.57
N ALA A 145 24.49 -12.52 2.66
CA ALA A 145 23.86 -13.83 2.50
C ALA A 145 24.84 -14.85 1.89
N ASP A 146 24.94 -16.02 2.52
CA ASP A 146 25.76 -17.18 2.13
C ASP A 146 24.95 -18.42 1.77
N SER A 147 23.64 -18.34 1.91
CA SER A 147 22.67 -19.42 1.68
C SER A 147 21.36 -18.88 1.10
N ASN A 148 20.60 -19.75 0.45
CA ASN A 148 19.33 -19.39 -0.14
C ASN A 148 18.39 -18.75 0.89
N LEU A 149 17.74 -17.63 0.50
CA LEU A 149 16.73 -16.97 1.31
C LEU A 149 15.34 -17.43 0.86
N SER A 150 14.48 -17.72 1.81
CA SER A 150 13.08 -18.02 1.57
C SER A 150 12.26 -17.41 2.71
N ASP A 151 11.47 -16.40 2.40
CA ASP A 151 10.72 -15.63 3.39
C ASP A 151 9.55 -14.92 2.72
N SER A 152 8.80 -14.14 3.50
CA SER A 152 7.70 -13.31 3.04
C SER A 152 8.04 -11.83 3.26
N ALA A 153 7.87 -11.01 2.23
CA ALA A 153 8.15 -9.57 2.29
C ALA A 153 6.88 -8.74 2.07
N PRO A 154 6.78 -7.56 2.72
CA PRO A 154 5.66 -6.65 2.50
C PRO A 154 5.67 -6.11 1.07
N VAL A 155 4.46 -5.88 0.57
CA VAL A 155 4.26 -5.27 -0.75
C VAL A 155 4.55 -3.77 -0.67
N VAL A 156 5.33 -3.26 -1.62
CA VAL A 156 5.63 -1.83 -1.79
C VAL A 156 5.25 -1.36 -3.18
N CYS A 157 4.85 -0.08 -3.27
CA CYS A 157 4.51 0.58 -4.53
C CYS A 157 5.66 1.47 -4.98
N PHE A 158 5.86 1.56 -6.29
CA PHE A 158 6.88 2.39 -6.91
C PHE A 158 6.26 3.36 -7.92
N ASP A 159 6.81 4.56 -7.98
CA ASP A 159 6.50 5.55 -9.01
C ASP A 159 7.21 5.23 -10.36
N ALA A 160 7.04 6.11 -11.34
CA ALA A 160 7.70 5.96 -12.66
C ALA A 160 9.23 6.10 -12.60
N ASN A 161 9.77 6.64 -11.51
CA ASN A 161 11.21 6.82 -11.30
C ASN A 161 11.81 5.74 -10.38
N GLU A 162 11.03 4.67 -10.10
CA GLU A 162 11.40 3.56 -9.20
C GLU A 162 11.61 3.98 -7.74
N ASN A 163 11.09 5.13 -7.32
CA ASN A 163 11.06 5.52 -5.92
C ASN A 163 9.88 4.83 -5.23
N GLU A 164 10.09 4.43 -3.99
CA GLU A 164 9.03 3.88 -3.17
C GLU A 164 8.00 4.98 -2.83
N ILE A 165 6.74 4.68 -3.07
CA ILE A 165 5.61 5.54 -2.71
C ILE A 165 5.16 5.14 -1.31
N PRO A 166 5.01 6.07 -0.36
CA PRO A 166 4.41 5.78 0.94
C PRO A 166 3.03 5.13 0.77
N THR A 167 2.78 4.07 1.51
CA THR A 167 1.48 3.39 1.48
C THR A 167 0.41 4.32 2.01
N ASP A 168 -0.57 4.65 1.18
CA ASP A 168 -1.78 5.40 1.56
C ASP A 168 -2.79 4.42 2.17
N GLU A 169 -3.38 4.76 3.32
CA GLU A 169 -4.38 3.93 4.01
C GLU A 169 -5.62 3.65 3.16
N ARG A 170 -5.85 4.48 2.14
CA ARG A 170 -6.94 4.32 1.17
C ARG A 170 -6.67 3.26 0.09
N ILE A 171 -5.43 2.74 0.03
CA ILE A 171 -5.07 1.66 -0.90
C ILE A 171 -5.30 0.31 -0.24
N THR A 172 -5.99 -0.56 -0.94
CA THR A 172 -6.19 -1.95 -0.54
C THR A 172 -5.47 -2.89 -1.50
N PHE A 173 -4.63 -3.74 -0.95
CA PHE A 173 -3.98 -4.83 -1.68
C PHE A 173 -4.76 -6.13 -1.48
N SER A 174 -4.80 -6.98 -2.50
CA SER A 174 -5.36 -8.34 -2.36
C SER A 174 -4.55 -9.19 -1.37
N ARG A 175 -3.28 -8.83 -1.11
CA ARG A 175 -2.40 -9.40 -0.08
C ARG A 175 -1.45 -8.32 0.41
N SER A 176 -1.12 -8.33 1.70
CA SER A 176 -0.19 -7.38 2.32
C SER A 176 1.28 -7.82 2.19
N SER A 177 1.52 -9.12 1.97
CA SER A 177 2.85 -9.71 1.83
C SER A 177 2.88 -10.78 0.75
N VAL A 178 4.07 -11.08 0.25
CA VAL A 178 4.35 -12.01 -0.84
C VAL A 178 5.54 -12.88 -0.46
N ASP A 179 5.40 -14.19 -0.69
CA ASP A 179 6.48 -15.13 -0.45
C ASP A 179 7.51 -15.04 -1.57
N TYR A 180 8.78 -15.12 -1.20
CA TYR A 180 9.87 -15.12 -2.15
C TYR A 180 10.91 -16.19 -1.86
N THR A 181 11.62 -16.58 -2.90
CA THR A 181 12.84 -17.40 -2.80
C THR A 181 13.93 -16.72 -3.59
N MET A 182 15.07 -16.48 -2.94
CA MET A 182 16.26 -15.88 -3.52
C MET A 182 17.40 -16.88 -3.47
N PRO A 183 17.82 -17.46 -4.59
CA PRO A 183 18.97 -18.36 -4.63
C PRO A 183 20.26 -17.58 -4.41
N ILE A 184 21.14 -18.11 -3.55
CA ILE A 184 22.51 -17.62 -3.34
C ILE A 184 23.47 -18.69 -3.82
N LEU A 185 24.26 -18.34 -4.83
CA LEU A 185 25.09 -19.26 -5.58
C LEU A 185 26.56 -19.13 -5.16
N LYS A 186 27.19 -20.25 -4.84
CA LYS A 186 28.64 -20.25 -4.52
C LYS A 186 29.43 -20.03 -5.79
N ARG A 187 30.32 -19.03 -5.78
CA ARG A 187 31.23 -18.72 -6.87
C ARG A 187 32.41 -19.70 -6.85
N LYS A 188 32.77 -20.23 -8.00
CA LYS A 188 33.92 -21.09 -8.16
C LYS A 188 34.76 -20.54 -9.33
N SER A 189 36.05 -20.26 -9.05
CA SER A 189 37.00 -19.91 -10.08
C SER A 189 37.67 -21.18 -10.60
N LEU A 190 37.76 -21.34 -11.89
CA LEU A 190 38.47 -22.44 -12.55
C LEU A 190 39.55 -21.84 -13.44
N VAL A 191 40.72 -22.45 -13.41
CA VAL A 191 41.79 -22.15 -14.35
C VAL A 191 41.53 -22.97 -15.61
N LEU A 192 41.41 -22.29 -16.72
CA LEU A 192 41.25 -22.94 -18.04
C LEU A 192 42.66 -23.10 -18.66
N ASN A 193 43.05 -24.35 -18.90
CA ASN A 193 44.22 -24.68 -19.70
C ASN A 193 43.77 -24.95 -21.12
N PHE A 194 44.36 -24.23 -22.05
CA PHE A 194 44.13 -24.43 -23.49
C PHE A 194 45.29 -25.22 -24.08
N GLU A 195 45.00 -26.38 -24.64
CA GLU A 195 45.97 -27.19 -25.36
C GLU A 195 45.65 -27.07 -26.86
N PRO A 196 46.55 -26.56 -27.69
CA PRO A 196 46.36 -26.48 -29.10
C PRO A 196 46.53 -27.89 -29.74
N GLU A 197 45.51 -28.32 -30.49
CA GLU A 197 45.58 -29.55 -31.29
C GLU A 197 45.88 -29.23 -32.76
N GLY A 198 46.69 -30.08 -33.40
CA GLY A 198 47.00 -29.99 -34.80
C GLY A 198 48.46 -29.64 -35.11
N ARG A 199 48.80 -29.59 -36.40
CA ARG A 199 50.13 -29.19 -36.89
C ARG A 199 50.05 -27.80 -37.52
N VAL A 200 51.00 -26.97 -37.19
CA VAL A 200 51.17 -25.65 -37.84
C VAL A 200 51.66 -25.88 -39.25
N ALA A 201 51.15 -25.10 -40.22
CA ALA A 201 51.59 -25.16 -41.63
C ALA A 201 53.07 -24.85 -41.76
N ASP A 202 53.67 -25.40 -42.84
CA ASP A 202 55.09 -25.17 -43.11
C ASP A 202 55.40 -23.66 -43.22
N GLY A 203 56.45 -23.22 -42.53
CA GLY A 203 56.87 -21.84 -42.50
C GLY A 203 56.22 -20.99 -41.37
N TYR A 204 55.26 -21.55 -40.59
CA TYR A 204 54.63 -20.89 -39.45
C TYR A 204 55.01 -21.59 -38.14
N ARG A 205 54.95 -20.86 -37.04
CA ARG A 205 55.08 -21.43 -35.72
C ARG A 205 53.98 -20.94 -34.81
N TYR A 206 53.51 -21.80 -33.90
CA TYR A 206 52.58 -21.44 -32.85
C TYR A 206 53.22 -20.47 -31.84
N THR A 207 52.57 -19.35 -31.55
CA THR A 207 53.08 -18.31 -30.63
C THR A 207 52.37 -18.23 -29.32
N GLY A 208 51.21 -18.88 -29.17
CA GLY A 208 50.43 -18.89 -27.96
C GLY A 208 48.91 -18.72 -28.19
N ILE A 209 48.12 -18.87 -27.15
CA ILE A 209 46.69 -18.59 -27.08
C ILE A 209 46.49 -17.42 -26.12
N GLU A 210 45.80 -16.38 -26.56
CA GLU A 210 45.29 -15.33 -25.71
C GLU A 210 43.78 -15.49 -25.55
N SER A 211 43.31 -15.59 -24.32
CA SER A 211 41.87 -15.59 -24.04
C SER A 211 41.39 -14.18 -23.74
N SER A 212 40.38 -13.67 -24.44
CA SER A 212 39.67 -12.47 -24.02
C SER A 212 38.72 -12.81 -22.89
N ARG A 213 38.66 -11.93 -21.90
CA ARG A 213 37.66 -12.00 -20.80
C ARG A 213 36.26 -11.71 -21.32
#